data_d5459b90223a0a4fed02ed0589076b30
#
_entry.id   d5459b90223a0a4fed02ed0589076b30
#
_cell.length_a   1.000
_cell.length_b   1.000
_cell.length_c   1.000
_cell.angle_alpha   90.00
_cell.angle_beta   90.00
_cell.angle_gamma   90.00
#
_symmetry.space_group_name_H-M   'P 1'
#
loop_
_entity.id
_entity.type
_entity.pdbx_description
1 polymer ?
#
loop_
_entity_poly.entity_id
_entity_poly.type
_entity_poly.pdbx_seq_one_letter_code
_entity_poly.pdbx_strand_id
1 'polypeptide(L)'
;MYRSVNNGVYRAGFATAQDKYDAAVTELFGALDWLEKRLATRRWLCGTRLTEADVRLFTTLVRFDAVYYSHFKCNLRRLVDYPRLWRYTRRFYALPGVARTVDLAEIKSHYYRSMKHINPTQIVPKGPALDFSLR
;
A
#
# COMPACT_ATOMS: atom_id res chain seq x y z
N MET A 1 8.56 -4.68 -9.76
CA MET A 1 7.83 -3.96 -8.69
C MET A 1 6.58 -3.25 -9.21
N TYR A 2 6.67 -2.47 -10.28
CA TYR A 2 5.50 -1.75 -10.78
C TYR A 2 4.31 -2.68 -11.10
N ARG A 3 4.52 -3.70 -11.92
CA ARG A 3 3.45 -4.62 -12.31
C ARG A 3 2.83 -5.36 -11.12
N SER A 4 3.67 -5.85 -10.22
CA SER A 4 3.22 -6.72 -9.12
C SER A 4 2.70 -5.96 -7.91
N VAL A 5 3.21 -4.75 -7.65
CA VAL A 5 2.86 -3.95 -6.47
C VAL A 5 2.10 -2.69 -6.86
N ASN A 6 2.76 -1.69 -7.46
CA ASN A 6 2.12 -0.41 -7.74
C ASN A 6 0.87 -0.56 -8.60
N ASN A 7 0.96 -1.31 -9.69
CA ASN A 7 -0.19 -1.63 -10.54
C ASN A 7 -0.92 -2.89 -10.09
N GLY A 8 -0.27 -3.74 -9.31
CA GLY A 8 -0.87 -5.00 -8.84
C GLY A 8 -2.10 -4.77 -7.96
N VAL A 9 -2.08 -3.74 -7.12
CA VAL A 9 -3.24 -3.37 -6.31
C VAL A 9 -4.43 -2.98 -7.18
N TYR A 10 -4.21 -2.25 -8.28
CA TYR A 10 -5.26 -1.89 -9.24
C TYR A 10 -5.73 -3.08 -10.06
N ARG A 11 -4.83 -3.96 -10.46
CA ARG A 11 -5.21 -5.20 -11.16
C ARG A 11 -6.14 -6.05 -10.30
N ALA A 12 -5.87 -6.15 -9.00
CA ALA A 12 -6.76 -6.83 -8.07
C ALA A 12 -8.09 -6.10 -7.91
N GLY A 13 -8.03 -4.80 -7.67
CA GLY A 13 -9.22 -3.99 -7.41
C GLY A 13 -10.18 -3.87 -8.58
N PHE A 14 -9.66 -3.84 -9.81
CA PHE A 14 -10.45 -3.68 -11.03
C PHE A 14 -10.80 -4.99 -11.70
N ALA A 15 -10.35 -6.13 -11.15
CA ALA A 15 -10.68 -7.45 -11.71
C ALA A 15 -12.19 -7.68 -11.67
N THR A 16 -12.73 -8.20 -12.77
CA THR A 16 -14.16 -8.54 -12.90
C THR A 16 -14.37 -10.05 -12.97
N ALA A 17 -13.31 -10.85 -12.87
CA ALA A 17 -13.35 -12.30 -12.86
C ALA A 17 -12.50 -12.83 -11.70
N GLN A 18 -12.96 -13.90 -11.06
CA GLN A 18 -12.31 -14.47 -9.88
C GLN A 18 -10.86 -14.88 -10.16
N ASP A 19 -10.60 -15.55 -11.29
CA ASP A 19 -9.26 -16.01 -11.66
C ASP A 19 -8.29 -14.86 -11.86
N LYS A 20 -8.75 -13.74 -12.39
CA LYS A 20 -7.93 -12.53 -12.60
C LYS A 20 -7.57 -11.88 -11.26
N TYR A 21 -8.54 -11.79 -10.37
CA TYR A 21 -8.32 -11.29 -9.02
C TYR A 21 -7.32 -12.18 -8.27
N ASP A 22 -7.55 -13.49 -8.25
CA ASP A 22 -6.70 -14.44 -7.53
C ASP A 22 -5.24 -14.36 -8.01
N ALA A 23 -5.03 -14.30 -9.34
CA ALA A 23 -3.69 -14.18 -9.91
C ALA A 23 -3.00 -12.87 -9.49
N ALA A 24 -3.73 -11.75 -9.55
CA ALA A 24 -3.17 -10.45 -9.18
C ALA A 24 -2.80 -10.39 -7.69
N VAL A 25 -3.64 -10.91 -6.81
CA VAL A 25 -3.39 -10.93 -5.37
C VAL A 25 -2.22 -11.85 -5.02
N THR A 26 -2.14 -13.02 -5.64
CA THR A 26 -1.04 -13.95 -5.43
C THR A 26 0.30 -13.30 -5.82
N GLU A 27 0.35 -12.65 -6.98
CA GLU A 27 1.55 -11.95 -7.44
C GLU A 27 1.92 -10.78 -6.52
N LEU A 28 0.94 -10.00 -6.09
CA LEU A 28 1.14 -8.87 -5.19
C LEU A 28 1.77 -9.31 -3.86
N PHE A 29 1.18 -10.28 -3.20
CA PHE A 29 1.65 -10.71 -1.89
C PHE A 29 2.97 -11.49 -1.97
N GLY A 30 3.23 -12.18 -3.07
CA GLY A 30 4.55 -12.75 -3.35
C GLY A 30 5.63 -11.67 -3.43
N ALA A 31 5.33 -10.56 -4.09
CA ALA A 31 6.24 -9.42 -4.17
C ALA A 31 6.43 -8.72 -2.81
N LEU A 32 5.36 -8.57 -2.03
CA LEU A 32 5.46 -7.99 -0.68
C LEU A 32 6.30 -8.88 0.25
N ASP A 33 6.15 -10.20 0.17
CA ASP A 33 6.97 -11.13 0.94
C ASP A 33 8.45 -11.01 0.55
N TRP A 34 8.74 -10.86 -0.74
CA TRP A 34 10.10 -10.65 -1.22
C TRP A 34 10.69 -9.33 -0.69
N LEU A 35 9.90 -8.26 -0.72
CA LEU A 35 10.32 -6.95 -0.21
C LEU A 35 10.56 -7.00 1.31
N GLU A 36 9.73 -7.72 2.05
CA GLU A 36 9.90 -7.90 3.49
C GLU A 36 11.24 -8.54 3.82
N LYS A 37 11.62 -9.58 3.07
CA LYS A 37 12.91 -10.25 3.22
C LYS A 37 14.07 -9.34 2.83
N ARG A 38 13.95 -8.59 1.75
CA ARG A 38 14.97 -7.67 1.28
C ARG A 38 15.28 -6.58 2.30
N LEU A 39 14.26 -6.05 2.95
CA LEU A 39 14.39 -5.00 3.95
C LEU A 39 14.93 -5.50 5.30
N ALA A 40 15.12 -6.81 5.46
CA ALA A 40 15.78 -7.37 6.65
C ALA A 40 17.22 -6.88 6.80
N THR A 41 17.92 -6.68 5.67
CA THR A 41 19.34 -6.32 5.63
C THR A 41 19.61 -4.99 4.95
N ARG A 42 18.57 -4.27 4.53
CA ARG A 42 18.71 -3.01 3.81
C ARG A 42 17.82 -1.94 4.42
N ARG A 43 18.38 -0.74 4.54
CA ARG A 43 17.61 0.42 5.02
C ARG A 43 16.61 0.90 3.97
N TRP A 44 17.03 0.94 2.71
CA TRP A 44 16.25 1.32 1.55
C TRP A 44 16.31 0.22 0.50
N LEU A 45 15.47 0.28 -0.52
CA LEU A 45 15.36 -0.80 -1.52
C LEU A 45 16.69 -1.09 -2.23
N CYS A 46 17.46 -0.05 -2.52
CA CYS A 46 18.75 -0.17 -3.21
C CYS A 46 19.96 -0.14 -2.26
N GLY A 47 19.75 -0.34 -0.97
CA GLY A 47 20.82 -0.42 0.04
C GLY A 47 20.75 0.70 1.06
N THR A 48 21.84 1.50 1.17
CA THR A 48 21.95 2.56 2.16
C THR A 48 21.42 3.91 1.69
N ARG A 49 21.15 4.06 0.40
CA ARG A 49 20.70 5.32 -0.20
C ARG A 49 19.23 5.27 -0.56
N LEU A 50 18.54 6.37 -0.26
CA LEU A 50 17.19 6.61 -0.75
C LEU A 50 17.23 6.83 -2.26
N THR A 51 16.36 6.15 -2.99
CA THR A 51 16.25 6.27 -4.45
C THR A 51 14.81 6.48 -4.88
N GLU A 52 14.59 6.73 -6.16
CA GLU A 52 13.26 6.86 -6.74
C GLU A 52 12.40 5.61 -6.51
N ALA A 53 13.03 4.43 -6.43
CA ALA A 53 12.32 3.18 -6.14
C ALA A 53 11.59 3.24 -4.81
N ASP A 54 12.20 3.86 -3.79
CA ASP A 54 11.58 4.04 -2.48
C ASP A 54 10.39 4.99 -2.55
N VAL A 55 10.50 6.08 -3.30
CA VAL A 55 9.40 7.04 -3.49
C VAL A 55 8.21 6.33 -4.12
N ARG A 56 8.44 5.55 -5.18
CA ARG A 56 7.39 4.83 -5.89
C ARG A 56 6.72 3.78 -5.02
N LEU A 57 7.48 3.04 -4.24
CA LEU A 57 6.91 2.04 -3.34
C LEU A 57 6.12 2.71 -2.21
N PHE A 58 6.63 3.77 -1.62
CA PHE A 58 5.96 4.46 -0.52
C PHE A 58 4.55 4.92 -0.90
N THR A 59 4.34 5.44 -2.10
CA THR A 59 3.02 5.92 -2.52
C THR A 59 1.95 4.81 -2.47
N THR A 60 2.35 3.58 -2.75
CA THR A 60 1.45 2.42 -2.63
C THR A 60 1.30 1.99 -1.18
N LEU A 61 2.40 1.91 -0.44
CA LEU A 61 2.37 1.40 0.93
C LEU A 61 1.59 2.31 1.88
N VAL A 62 1.71 3.64 1.73
CA VAL A 62 1.00 4.59 2.60
C VAL A 62 -0.52 4.50 2.41
N ARG A 63 -0.98 4.04 1.26
CA ARG A 63 -2.41 3.85 0.93
C ARG A 63 -2.90 2.43 1.18
N PHE A 64 -2.01 1.51 1.53
CA PHE A 64 -2.32 0.08 1.49
C PHE A 64 -3.44 -0.29 2.47
N ASP A 65 -3.22 -0.07 3.75
CA ASP A 65 -4.20 -0.46 4.78
C ASP A 65 -5.43 0.44 4.77
N ALA A 66 -5.27 1.71 4.35
CA ALA A 66 -6.38 2.66 4.30
C ALA A 66 -7.32 2.38 3.12
N VAL A 67 -6.82 1.91 2.00
CA VAL A 67 -7.60 1.78 0.77
C VAL A 67 -7.50 0.39 0.14
N TYR A 68 -6.30 -0.04 -0.23
CA TYR A 68 -6.17 -1.23 -1.07
C TYR A 68 -6.60 -2.52 -0.39
N TYR A 69 -6.41 -2.61 0.92
CA TYR A 69 -6.80 -3.77 1.71
C TYR A 69 -8.31 -4.05 1.62
N SER A 70 -9.14 -3.05 1.82
CA SER A 70 -10.61 -3.22 1.82
C SER A 70 -11.24 -2.89 0.47
N HIS A 71 -10.92 -1.73 -0.09
CA HIS A 71 -11.54 -1.24 -1.32
C HIS A 71 -11.20 -2.13 -2.52
N PHE A 72 -9.95 -2.56 -2.63
CA PHE A 72 -9.45 -3.41 -3.72
C PHE A 72 -9.32 -4.89 -3.32
N LYS A 73 -9.72 -5.25 -2.11
CA LYS A 73 -9.65 -6.63 -1.60
C LYS A 73 -8.24 -7.23 -1.60
N CYS A 74 -7.21 -6.40 -1.44
CA CYS A 74 -5.82 -6.82 -1.28
C CYS A 74 -5.59 -7.22 0.18
N ASN A 75 -6.21 -8.32 0.61
CA ASN A 75 -6.49 -8.55 2.01
C ASN A 75 -5.95 -9.86 2.59
N LEU A 76 -4.89 -10.43 2.01
CA LEU A 76 -4.23 -11.57 2.63
C LEU A 76 -3.53 -11.16 3.93
N ARG A 77 -2.92 -9.97 3.95
CA ARG A 77 -2.29 -9.37 5.13
C ARG A 77 -2.40 -7.85 5.07
N ARG A 78 -2.44 -7.22 6.24
CA ARG A 78 -2.30 -5.77 6.33
C ARG A 78 -0.82 -5.40 6.22
N LEU A 79 -0.53 -4.17 5.80
CA LEU A 79 0.85 -3.69 5.79
C LEU A 79 1.47 -3.71 7.19
N VAL A 80 0.68 -3.36 8.21
CA VAL A 80 1.14 -3.36 9.61
C VAL A 80 1.57 -4.75 10.10
N ASP A 81 1.15 -5.82 9.43
CA ASP A 81 1.53 -7.19 9.76
C ASP A 81 2.91 -7.58 9.19
N TYR A 82 3.50 -6.73 8.37
CA TYR A 82 4.85 -6.90 7.82
C TYR A 82 5.81 -6.00 8.61
N PRO A 83 6.54 -6.53 9.59
CA PRO A 83 7.30 -5.67 10.52
C PRO A 83 8.35 -4.78 9.84
N ARG A 84 9.02 -5.29 8.80
CA ARG A 84 10.07 -4.52 8.13
C ARG A 84 9.51 -3.55 7.10
N LEU A 85 8.51 -3.97 6.31
CA LEU A 85 7.80 -3.08 5.41
C LEU A 85 7.10 -1.96 6.18
N TRP A 86 6.50 -2.28 7.32
CA TRP A 86 5.85 -1.28 8.16
C TRP A 86 6.85 -0.28 8.73
N ARG A 87 7.99 -0.77 9.23
CA ARG A 87 9.07 0.10 9.71
C ARG A 87 9.63 0.98 8.58
N TYR A 88 9.85 0.40 7.41
CA TYR A 88 10.31 1.10 6.21
C TYR A 88 9.34 2.21 5.81
N THR A 89 8.04 1.93 5.82
CA THR A 89 7.01 2.91 5.49
C THR A 89 7.03 4.08 6.48
N ARG A 90 7.13 3.79 7.77
CA ARG A 90 7.22 4.83 8.80
C ARG A 90 8.52 5.63 8.70
N ARG A 91 9.61 4.98 8.34
CA ARG A 91 10.91 5.66 8.12
C ARG A 91 10.80 6.65 6.97
N PHE A 92 10.16 6.28 5.89
CA PHE A 92 9.93 7.19 4.77
C PHE A 92 9.00 8.33 5.18
N TYR A 93 7.93 8.03 5.88
CA TYR A 93 6.99 9.04 6.39
C TYR A 93 7.68 10.08 7.27
N ALA A 94 8.70 9.67 8.02
CA ALA A 94 9.45 10.56 8.93
C ALA A 94 10.45 11.47 8.21
N LEU A 95 10.69 11.28 6.90
CA LEU A 95 11.58 12.17 6.15
C LEU A 95 11.01 13.60 6.12
N PRO A 96 11.89 14.62 6.15
CA PRO A 96 11.42 16.02 6.16
C PRO A 96 10.42 16.32 5.05
N GLY A 97 9.28 16.88 5.40
CA GLY A 97 8.25 17.31 4.47
C GLY A 97 7.30 16.23 3.99
N VAL A 98 7.56 14.95 4.24
CA VAL A 98 6.70 13.86 3.74
C VAL A 98 5.36 13.82 4.47
N ALA A 99 5.36 13.89 5.81
CA ALA A 99 4.13 13.76 6.61
C ALA A 99 3.05 14.74 6.19
N ARG A 100 3.41 15.99 5.88
CA ARG A 100 2.44 17.02 5.47
C ARG A 100 1.81 16.76 4.11
N THR A 101 2.36 15.84 3.31
CA THR A 101 1.80 15.45 2.02
C THR A 101 0.79 14.31 2.15
N VAL A 102 0.66 13.71 3.33
CA VAL A 102 -0.18 12.54 3.57
C VAL A 102 -1.41 12.96 4.38
N ASP A 103 -2.57 12.90 3.76
CA ASP A 103 -3.87 13.12 4.39
C ASP A 103 -4.73 11.88 4.14
N LEU A 104 -4.82 11.01 5.15
CA LEU A 104 -5.54 9.74 5.02
C LEU A 104 -7.03 9.94 4.79
N ALA A 105 -7.63 10.95 5.40
CA ALA A 105 -9.06 11.26 5.19
C ALA A 105 -9.33 11.64 3.74
N GLU A 106 -8.46 12.47 3.16
CA GLU A 106 -8.57 12.87 1.75
C GLU A 106 -8.30 11.69 0.80
N ILE A 107 -7.29 10.89 1.09
CA ILE A 107 -6.97 9.68 0.31
C ILE A 107 -8.18 8.75 0.28
N LYS A 108 -8.77 8.43 1.43
CA LYS A 108 -9.94 7.56 1.51
C LYS A 108 -11.14 8.16 0.78
N SER A 109 -11.40 9.44 0.98
CA SER A 109 -12.51 10.14 0.31
C SER A 109 -12.35 10.05 -1.21
N HIS A 110 -11.16 10.31 -1.72
CA HIS A 110 -10.88 10.23 -3.15
C HIS A 110 -11.20 8.84 -3.72
N TYR A 111 -10.66 7.79 -3.14
CA TYR A 111 -10.86 6.43 -3.66
C TYR A 111 -12.30 5.94 -3.49
N TYR A 112 -12.84 6.04 -2.30
CA TYR A 112 -14.15 5.45 -2.00
C TYR A 112 -15.31 6.20 -2.63
N ARG A 113 -15.16 7.48 -2.92
CA ARG A 113 -16.21 8.29 -3.55
C ARG A 113 -16.14 8.35 -5.06
N SER A 114 -14.93 8.25 -5.65
CA SER A 114 -14.77 8.38 -7.11
C SER A 114 -14.97 7.08 -7.87
N MET A 115 -14.71 5.94 -7.23
CA MET A 115 -14.76 4.62 -7.89
C MET A 115 -16.10 3.93 -7.64
N LYS A 116 -17.16 4.47 -8.24
CA LYS A 116 -18.53 3.98 -8.02
C LYS A 116 -18.76 2.55 -8.51
N HIS A 117 -18.00 2.10 -9.49
CA HIS A 117 -18.08 0.72 -9.98
C HIS A 117 -17.57 -0.30 -8.95
N ILE A 118 -16.74 0.13 -8.00
CA ILE A 118 -16.24 -0.70 -6.91
C ILE A 118 -17.03 -0.44 -5.63
N ASN A 119 -17.35 0.82 -5.36
CA ASN A 119 -18.04 1.26 -4.16
C ASN A 119 -19.26 2.10 -4.53
N PRO A 120 -20.36 1.48 -4.97
CA PRO A 120 -21.53 2.23 -5.47
C PRO A 120 -22.20 3.13 -4.44
N THR A 121 -22.12 2.78 -3.16
CA THR A 121 -22.71 3.60 -2.08
C THR A 121 -21.91 4.84 -1.76
N GLN A 122 -20.67 4.93 -2.19
CA GLN A 122 -19.74 6.03 -1.88
C GLN A 122 -19.50 6.22 -0.37
N ILE A 123 -19.77 5.18 0.42
CA ILE A 123 -19.48 5.20 1.86
C ILE A 123 -17.97 5.13 2.07
N VAL A 124 -17.44 6.03 2.88
CA VAL A 124 -16.03 6.09 3.26
C VAL A 124 -15.86 5.39 4.61
N PRO A 125 -15.01 4.35 4.71
CA PRO A 125 -14.80 3.65 5.98
C PRO A 125 -14.22 4.56 7.06
N LYS A 126 -14.61 4.33 8.30
CA LYS A 126 -14.03 5.05 9.45
C LYS A 126 -12.58 4.69 9.69
N GLY A 127 -12.26 3.40 9.62
CA GLY A 127 -10.92 2.90 9.85
C GLY A 127 -10.09 2.78 8.56
N PRO A 128 -8.91 2.21 8.70
CA PRO A 128 -8.26 1.87 9.97
C PRO A 128 -7.65 3.08 10.66
N ALA A 129 -7.38 2.97 11.97
CA ALA A 129 -6.58 3.95 12.69
C ALA A 129 -5.11 3.59 12.48
N LEU A 130 -4.38 4.43 11.77
CA LEU A 130 -2.98 4.21 11.42
C LEU A 130 -2.09 5.29 12.05
N ASP A 131 -1.01 4.85 12.68
CA ASP A 131 0.00 5.75 13.24
C ASP A 131 1.33 5.47 12.54
N PHE A 132 1.71 6.38 11.64
CA PHE A 132 2.97 6.29 10.90
C PHE A 132 4.16 6.83 11.66
N SER A 133 3.98 7.36 12.88
CA SER A 133 5.10 7.92 13.63
C SER A 133 6.10 6.85 14.04
N LEU A 134 7.38 7.21 14.07
CA LEU A 134 8.43 6.36 14.62
C LEU A 134 8.44 6.51 16.15
N ARG A 135 8.12 5.42 16.83
CA ARG A 135 8.12 5.36 18.30
C ARG A 135 9.01 4.26 18.80
#